data_90cff0c964d4405e82a308eb7c56c1e1
#
_entry.id   90cff0c964d4405e82a308eb7c56c1e1
#
_cell.length_a   1.000
_cell.length_b   1.000
_cell.length_c   1.000
_cell.angle_alpha   90.00
_cell.angle_beta   90.00
_cell.angle_gamma   90.00
#
_symmetry.space_group_name_H-M   'P 1'
#
loop_
_entity.id
_entity.type
_entity.pdbx_description
1 polymer ?
#
loop_
_entity_poly.entity_id
_entity_poly.type
_entity_poly.pdbx_seq_one_letter_code
_entity_poly.pdbx_strand_id
1 'polypeptide(L)'
;MLSIIIPTLNATNGLAPTIAAVRASKLVSEILVVDGGSTDGTQEYATSLGARVIVSQPGRGMQLSMGAENAKSEWLMFLHADTILEPGWSDSVKAFVTAEGSSSHAGYFRFQLNDRNPWARWLEKLVARRSNILGLPYGDQGLLLSRSLYKNVGGFCRIPLMEDVDMVRRIGRKNLVALDGIAVTSADRYRKGGYLLRMIKNGFCLSLYFLGASPKFIAKVYK
;
A
#
# COMPACT_ATOMS: atom_id res chain seq x y z
N MET A 1 -18.69 -4.83 -1.82
CA MET A 1 -18.14 -3.81 -2.75
C MET A 1 -16.85 -3.26 -2.17
N LEU A 2 -15.88 -2.92 -3.02
CA LEU A 2 -14.50 -2.58 -2.67
C LEU A 2 -14.13 -1.21 -3.26
N SER A 3 -13.60 -0.30 -2.44
CA SER A 3 -12.94 0.93 -2.88
C SER A 3 -11.42 0.72 -2.89
N ILE A 4 -10.79 1.00 -4.03
CA ILE A 4 -9.33 1.02 -4.16
C ILE A 4 -8.83 2.44 -3.94
N ILE A 5 -7.85 2.62 -3.06
CA ILE A 5 -7.27 3.90 -2.69
C ILE A 5 -5.79 3.89 -3.07
N ILE A 6 -5.39 4.79 -3.96
CA ILE A 6 -4.04 4.88 -4.53
C ILE A 6 -3.47 6.27 -4.24
N PRO A 7 -2.52 6.41 -3.31
CA PRO A 7 -1.80 7.66 -3.10
C PRO A 7 -0.80 7.89 -4.23
N THR A 8 -0.78 9.10 -4.81
CA THR A 8 0.11 9.46 -5.91
C THR A 8 0.91 10.73 -5.61
N LEU A 9 2.14 10.76 -6.11
CA LEU A 9 2.97 11.96 -6.24
C LEU A 9 3.95 11.73 -7.39
N ASN A 10 3.74 12.41 -8.53
CA ASN A 10 4.50 12.23 -9.77
C ASN A 10 4.57 10.75 -10.20
N ALA A 11 3.41 10.18 -10.51
CA ALA A 11 3.23 8.73 -10.67
C ALA A 11 2.76 8.31 -12.08
N THR A 12 2.86 9.17 -13.10
CA THR A 12 2.40 8.87 -14.47
C THR A 12 2.94 7.54 -15.00
N ASN A 13 4.21 7.21 -14.72
CA ASN A 13 4.86 6.02 -15.29
C ASN A 13 4.38 4.67 -14.74
N GLY A 14 3.80 4.62 -13.54
CA GLY A 14 3.39 3.36 -12.88
C GLY A 14 1.88 3.17 -12.78
N LEU A 15 1.11 4.24 -12.93
CA LEU A 15 -0.30 4.29 -12.55
C LEU A 15 -1.22 3.46 -13.46
N ALA A 16 -1.02 3.51 -14.79
CA ALA A 16 -1.92 2.84 -15.73
C ALA A 16 -1.98 1.31 -15.54
N PRO A 17 -0.86 0.58 -15.44
CA PRO A 17 -0.90 -0.86 -15.17
C PRO A 17 -1.57 -1.19 -13.84
N THR A 18 -1.34 -0.38 -12.80
CA THR A 18 -1.96 -0.54 -11.47
C THR A 18 -3.48 -0.40 -11.56
N ILE A 19 -3.98 0.67 -12.21
CA ILE A 19 -5.42 0.89 -12.39
C ILE A 19 -6.03 -0.21 -13.25
N ALA A 20 -5.38 -0.60 -14.35
CA ALA A 20 -5.88 -1.65 -15.25
C ALA A 20 -6.06 -2.99 -14.53
N ALA A 21 -5.09 -3.38 -13.70
CA ALA A 21 -5.13 -4.64 -12.95
C ALA A 21 -6.34 -4.70 -11.98
N VAL A 22 -6.68 -3.59 -11.33
CA VAL A 22 -7.79 -3.59 -10.37
C VAL A 22 -9.15 -3.35 -11.04
N ARG A 23 -9.20 -2.59 -12.13
CA ARG A 23 -10.43 -2.26 -12.87
C ARG A 23 -11.10 -3.49 -13.51
N ALA A 24 -10.34 -4.49 -13.88
CA ALA A 24 -10.85 -5.73 -14.49
C ALA A 24 -11.81 -6.51 -13.56
N SER A 25 -11.78 -6.25 -12.25
CA SER A 25 -12.60 -6.97 -11.29
C SER A 25 -13.95 -6.30 -11.01
N LYS A 26 -15.04 -7.09 -11.10
CA LYS A 26 -16.39 -6.66 -10.71
C LYS A 26 -16.56 -6.37 -9.20
N LEU A 27 -15.61 -6.74 -8.36
CA LEU A 27 -15.61 -6.41 -6.92
C LEU A 27 -15.35 -4.93 -6.69
N VAL A 28 -14.59 -4.28 -7.58
CA VAL A 28 -14.20 -2.88 -7.47
C VAL A 28 -15.34 -1.98 -7.90
N SER A 29 -15.85 -1.19 -6.98
CA SER A 29 -16.93 -0.23 -7.23
C SER A 29 -16.39 1.17 -7.54
N GLU A 30 -15.20 1.50 -7.05
CA GLU A 30 -14.54 2.78 -7.30
C GLU A 30 -13.03 2.68 -7.14
N ILE A 31 -12.32 3.53 -7.88
CA ILE A 31 -10.88 3.73 -7.76
C ILE A 31 -10.66 5.20 -7.43
N LEU A 32 -10.06 5.47 -6.26
CA LEU A 32 -9.72 6.79 -5.76
C LEU A 32 -8.21 6.98 -5.89
N VAL A 33 -7.81 7.92 -6.72
CA VAL A 33 -6.43 8.40 -6.78
C VAL A 33 -6.34 9.64 -5.92
N VAL A 34 -5.55 9.58 -4.86
CA VAL A 34 -5.35 10.71 -3.95
C VAL A 34 -3.99 11.33 -4.23
N ASP A 35 -4.01 12.46 -4.90
CA ASP A 35 -2.81 13.12 -5.41
C ASP A 35 -2.26 14.15 -4.43
N GLY A 36 -0.98 14.05 -4.12
CA GLY A 36 -0.26 14.91 -3.18
C GLY A 36 0.35 16.18 -3.80
N GLY A 37 -0.20 16.67 -4.92
CA GLY A 37 0.29 17.85 -5.63
C GLY A 37 1.31 17.51 -6.72
N SER A 38 1.01 16.52 -7.56
CA SER A 38 1.84 16.17 -8.73
C SER A 38 1.93 17.29 -9.74
N THR A 39 3.09 17.36 -10.41
CA THR A 39 3.40 18.36 -11.47
C THR A 39 3.69 17.71 -12.82
N ASP A 40 3.55 16.39 -12.92
CA ASP A 40 3.86 15.58 -14.10
C ASP A 40 2.62 15.17 -14.92
N GLY A 41 1.44 15.75 -14.63
CA GLY A 41 0.18 15.38 -15.29
C GLY A 41 -0.50 14.14 -14.71
N THR A 42 -0.09 13.67 -13.53
CA THR A 42 -0.68 12.47 -12.88
C THR A 42 -2.19 12.62 -12.68
N GLN A 43 -2.70 13.81 -12.35
CA GLN A 43 -4.13 14.03 -12.05
C GLN A 43 -5.00 13.83 -13.31
N GLU A 44 -4.61 14.50 -14.40
CA GLU A 44 -5.27 14.39 -15.71
C GLU A 44 -5.20 12.96 -16.23
N TYR A 45 -4.04 12.33 -16.07
CA TYR A 45 -3.83 10.94 -16.49
C TYR A 45 -4.69 9.96 -15.68
N ALA A 46 -4.76 10.10 -14.36
CA ALA A 46 -5.64 9.29 -13.51
C ALA A 46 -7.12 9.43 -13.90
N THR A 47 -7.54 10.67 -14.19
CA THR A 47 -8.91 10.97 -14.64
C THR A 47 -9.20 10.31 -15.99
N SER A 48 -8.28 10.37 -16.96
CA SER A 48 -8.43 9.72 -18.27
C SER A 48 -8.51 8.19 -18.16
N LEU A 49 -7.86 7.63 -17.17
CA LEU A 49 -7.99 6.21 -16.80
C LEU A 49 -9.29 5.92 -16.04
N GLY A 50 -10.16 6.91 -15.82
CA GLY A 50 -11.48 6.81 -15.18
C GLY A 50 -11.40 6.60 -13.66
N ALA A 51 -10.33 6.98 -13.00
CA ALA A 51 -10.27 7.07 -11.55
C ALA A 51 -10.89 8.38 -11.07
N ARG A 52 -11.45 8.38 -9.87
CA ARG A 52 -11.86 9.60 -9.19
C ARG A 52 -10.64 10.20 -8.50
N VAL A 53 -10.25 11.41 -8.91
CA VAL A 53 -9.09 12.11 -8.34
C VAL A 53 -9.51 12.99 -7.16
N ILE A 54 -8.71 12.93 -6.09
CA ILE A 54 -8.81 13.79 -4.91
C ILE A 54 -7.46 14.45 -4.71
N VAL A 55 -7.42 15.77 -4.66
CA VAL A 55 -6.19 16.52 -4.39
C VAL A 55 -6.00 16.69 -2.89
N SER A 56 -4.80 16.40 -2.39
CA SER A 56 -4.42 16.55 -0.99
C SER A 56 -3.10 17.30 -0.85
N GLN A 57 -2.75 17.64 0.37
CA GLN A 57 -1.37 18.00 0.68
C GLN A 57 -0.44 16.78 0.54
N PRO A 58 0.85 16.99 0.21
CA PRO A 58 1.81 15.90 0.12
C PRO A 58 2.02 15.21 1.47
N GLY A 59 2.05 13.88 1.42
CA GLY A 59 2.24 13.03 2.60
C GLY A 59 1.36 11.80 2.53
N ARG A 60 2.00 10.63 2.48
CA ARG A 60 1.31 9.36 2.23
C ARG A 60 0.19 9.10 3.24
N GLY A 61 0.46 9.32 4.53
CA GLY A 61 -0.57 9.16 5.57
C GLY A 61 -1.77 10.11 5.39
N MET A 62 -1.54 11.35 4.94
CA MET A 62 -2.60 12.31 4.61
C MET A 62 -3.44 11.81 3.43
N GLN A 63 -2.78 11.38 2.35
CA GLN A 63 -3.45 10.91 1.14
C GLN A 63 -4.29 9.65 1.42
N LEU A 64 -3.75 8.68 2.17
CA LEU A 64 -4.47 7.47 2.54
C LEU A 64 -5.67 7.75 3.46
N SER A 65 -5.52 8.67 4.43
CA SER A 65 -6.62 9.12 5.29
C SER A 65 -7.74 9.76 4.47
N MET A 66 -7.40 10.73 3.61
CA MET A 66 -8.38 11.40 2.75
C MET A 66 -9.09 10.43 1.79
N GLY A 67 -8.35 9.46 1.24
CA GLY A 67 -8.93 8.42 0.40
C GLY A 67 -9.96 7.58 1.15
N ALA A 68 -9.64 7.14 2.36
CA ALA A 68 -10.55 6.36 3.19
C ALA A 68 -11.81 7.14 3.62
N GLU A 69 -11.65 8.43 3.93
CA GLU A 69 -12.75 9.33 4.29
C GLU A 69 -13.73 9.52 3.12
N ASN A 70 -13.23 9.58 1.88
CA ASN A 70 -14.00 9.80 0.67
C ASN A 70 -14.49 8.52 -0.03
N ALA A 71 -13.99 7.36 0.36
CA ALA A 71 -14.41 6.07 -0.18
C ALA A 71 -15.85 5.74 0.24
N LYS A 72 -16.59 5.01 -0.60
CA LYS A 72 -18.01 4.71 -0.38
C LYS A 72 -18.26 3.25 0.03
N SER A 73 -17.33 2.34 -0.28
CA SER A 73 -17.50 0.92 -0.04
C SER A 73 -17.26 0.53 1.42
N GLU A 74 -17.79 -0.63 1.80
CA GLU A 74 -17.56 -1.25 3.10
C GLU A 74 -16.12 -1.76 3.25
N TRP A 75 -15.53 -2.22 2.16
CA TRP A 75 -14.16 -2.70 2.13
C TRP A 75 -13.24 -1.69 1.45
N LEU A 76 -12.08 -1.48 2.05
CA LEU A 76 -11.04 -0.54 1.60
C LEU A 76 -9.79 -1.34 1.26
N MET A 77 -9.22 -1.10 0.08
CA MET A 77 -7.89 -1.60 -0.29
C MET A 77 -6.98 -0.44 -0.59
N PHE A 78 -5.88 -0.35 0.12
CA PHE A 78 -4.83 0.64 -0.07
C PHE A 78 -3.72 0.03 -0.91
N LEU A 79 -3.40 0.63 -2.06
CA LEU A 79 -2.46 0.09 -3.03
C LEU A 79 -1.53 1.19 -3.52
N HIS A 80 -0.24 0.90 -3.68
CA HIS A 80 0.71 1.86 -4.24
C HIS A 80 0.49 2.05 -5.76
N ALA A 81 0.83 3.24 -6.28
CA ALA A 81 0.66 3.61 -7.68
C ALA A 81 1.55 2.80 -8.65
N ASP A 82 2.56 2.12 -8.16
CA ASP A 82 3.53 1.31 -8.88
C ASP A 82 3.42 -0.20 -8.54
N THR A 83 2.26 -0.63 -8.01
CA THR A 83 2.01 -2.01 -7.60
C THR A 83 0.88 -2.64 -8.40
N ILE A 84 1.16 -3.73 -9.07
CA ILE A 84 0.23 -4.49 -9.90
C ILE A 84 -0.16 -5.77 -9.15
N LEU A 85 -1.45 -6.00 -8.96
CA LEU A 85 -1.95 -7.26 -8.45
C LEU A 85 -2.02 -8.30 -9.58
N GLU A 86 -1.44 -9.48 -9.37
CA GLU A 86 -1.49 -10.55 -10.37
C GLU A 86 -2.90 -11.13 -10.55
N PRO A 87 -3.23 -11.73 -11.70
CA PRO A 87 -4.51 -12.39 -11.93
C PRO A 87 -4.89 -13.37 -10.79
N GLY A 88 -6.18 -13.42 -10.44
CA GLY A 88 -6.67 -14.21 -9.30
C GLY A 88 -6.78 -13.45 -7.98
N TRP A 89 -6.20 -12.26 -7.87
CA TRP A 89 -6.28 -11.44 -6.67
C TRP A 89 -7.72 -11.19 -6.20
N SER A 90 -8.64 -11.01 -7.14
CA SER A 90 -10.04 -10.72 -6.83
C SER A 90 -10.76 -11.92 -6.18
N ASP A 91 -10.41 -13.14 -6.55
CA ASP A 91 -10.99 -14.34 -5.95
C ASP A 91 -10.50 -14.51 -4.52
N SER A 92 -9.22 -14.23 -4.25
CA SER A 92 -8.65 -14.22 -2.91
C SER A 92 -9.30 -13.16 -2.03
N VAL A 93 -9.51 -11.95 -2.57
CA VAL A 93 -10.24 -10.89 -1.87
C VAL A 93 -11.67 -11.32 -1.59
N LYS A 94 -12.38 -11.89 -2.57
CA LYS A 94 -13.74 -12.37 -2.41
C LYS A 94 -13.82 -13.44 -1.31
N ALA A 95 -12.95 -14.42 -1.33
CA ALA A 95 -12.88 -15.45 -0.30
C ALA A 95 -12.64 -14.85 1.10
N PHE A 96 -11.71 -13.89 1.19
CA PHE A 96 -11.42 -13.22 2.45
C PHE A 96 -12.62 -12.41 2.98
N VAL A 97 -13.24 -11.56 2.16
CA VAL A 97 -14.32 -10.67 2.62
C VAL A 97 -15.61 -11.42 2.97
N THR A 98 -15.82 -12.63 2.43
CA THR A 98 -16.97 -13.49 2.73
C THR A 98 -16.72 -14.45 3.89
N ALA A 99 -15.49 -14.58 4.38
CA ALA A 99 -15.16 -15.43 5.50
C ALA A 99 -15.74 -14.88 6.81
N GLU A 100 -16.19 -15.76 7.69
CA GLU A 100 -16.70 -15.38 9.01
C GLU A 100 -15.61 -14.67 9.82
N GLY A 101 -15.96 -13.58 10.49
CA GLY A 101 -15.04 -12.78 11.29
C GLY A 101 -14.05 -11.92 10.49
N SER A 102 -14.09 -11.94 9.17
CA SER A 102 -13.16 -11.16 8.31
C SER A 102 -13.19 -9.66 8.58
N SER A 103 -14.32 -9.12 9.02
CA SER A 103 -14.47 -7.69 9.33
C SER A 103 -13.55 -7.19 10.45
N SER A 104 -13.01 -8.09 11.29
CA SER A 104 -12.02 -7.80 12.34
C SER A 104 -10.57 -8.07 11.92
N HIS A 105 -10.34 -8.49 10.69
CA HIS A 105 -9.03 -8.82 10.14
C HIS A 105 -8.66 -7.93 8.96
N ALA A 106 -7.36 -7.81 8.69
CA ALA A 106 -6.85 -7.13 7.51
C ALA A 106 -6.02 -8.09 6.64
N GLY A 107 -6.28 -8.07 5.34
CA GLY A 107 -5.57 -8.87 4.35
C GLY A 107 -4.40 -8.12 3.73
N TYR A 108 -3.35 -8.86 3.33
CA TYR A 108 -2.24 -8.34 2.54
C TYR A 108 -1.72 -9.41 1.58
N PHE A 109 -1.16 -8.98 0.43
CA PHE A 109 -0.61 -9.89 -0.57
C PHE A 109 0.87 -10.17 -0.34
N ARG A 110 1.36 -11.25 -0.99
CA ARG A 110 2.77 -11.53 -1.04
C ARG A 110 3.48 -10.48 -1.91
N PHE A 111 4.55 -9.91 -1.39
CA PHE A 111 5.40 -8.94 -2.10
C PHE A 111 6.27 -9.62 -3.15
N GLN A 112 6.35 -9.03 -4.33
CA GLN A 112 7.30 -9.37 -5.37
C GLN A 112 7.79 -8.11 -6.10
N LEU A 113 9.04 -8.12 -6.56
CA LEU A 113 9.58 -7.07 -7.41
C LEU A 113 9.54 -7.50 -8.88
N ASN A 114 9.26 -6.56 -9.78
CA ASN A 114 9.34 -6.74 -11.24
C ASN A 114 10.81 -6.78 -11.72
N ASP A 115 11.66 -7.55 -11.06
CA ASP A 115 13.07 -7.70 -11.37
C ASP A 115 13.52 -9.15 -11.17
N ARG A 116 14.41 -9.64 -12.07
CA ARG A 116 15.00 -10.98 -11.98
C ARG A 116 16.31 -11.02 -11.20
N ASN A 117 16.79 -9.87 -10.73
CA ASN A 117 18.04 -9.77 -9.99
C ASN A 117 18.01 -10.66 -8.73
N PRO A 118 19.08 -11.41 -8.40
CA PRO A 118 19.16 -12.20 -7.18
C PRO A 118 18.90 -11.41 -5.90
N TRP A 119 19.31 -10.15 -5.83
CA TRP A 119 19.03 -9.24 -4.73
C TRP A 119 17.53 -8.96 -4.54
N ALA A 120 16.76 -8.93 -5.65
CA ALA A 120 15.30 -8.83 -5.57
C ALA A 120 14.72 -10.05 -4.88
N ARG A 121 15.14 -11.27 -5.27
CA ARG A 121 14.69 -12.53 -4.62
C ARG A 121 15.06 -12.59 -3.14
N TRP A 122 16.24 -12.09 -2.79
CA TRP A 122 16.65 -12.04 -1.38
C TRP A 122 15.80 -11.03 -0.58
N LEU A 123 15.55 -9.85 -1.12
CA LEU A 123 14.67 -8.84 -0.51
C LEU A 123 13.24 -9.41 -0.31
N GLU A 124 12.67 -10.09 -1.30
CA GLU A 124 11.35 -10.71 -1.17
C GLU A 124 11.27 -11.71 -0.02
N LYS A 125 12.32 -12.52 0.16
CA LYS A 125 12.43 -13.44 1.31
C LYS A 125 12.47 -12.69 2.64
N LEU A 126 13.21 -11.58 2.71
CA LEU A 126 13.26 -10.74 3.91
C LEU A 126 11.91 -10.08 4.21
N VAL A 127 11.23 -9.56 3.17
CA VAL A 127 9.89 -8.99 3.31
C VAL A 127 8.90 -10.05 3.79
N ALA A 128 8.92 -11.25 3.21
CA ALA A 128 8.06 -12.35 3.63
C ALA A 128 8.29 -12.72 5.11
N ARG A 129 9.56 -12.82 5.54
CA ARG A 129 9.89 -13.07 6.96
C ARG A 129 9.41 -11.95 7.87
N ARG A 130 9.63 -10.68 7.49
CA ARG A 130 9.14 -9.52 8.23
C ARG A 130 7.62 -9.54 8.39
N SER A 131 6.89 -9.78 7.32
CA SER A 131 5.42 -9.81 7.33
C SER A 131 4.89 -10.98 8.16
N ASN A 132 5.44 -12.18 8.00
CA ASN A 132 4.95 -13.38 8.69
C ASN A 132 5.36 -13.44 10.17
N ILE A 133 6.61 -13.03 10.49
CA ILE A 133 7.15 -13.17 11.85
C ILE A 133 6.83 -11.93 12.69
N LEU A 134 7.01 -10.74 12.13
CA LEU A 134 6.82 -9.49 12.86
C LEU A 134 5.43 -8.87 12.66
N GLY A 135 4.63 -9.38 11.71
CA GLY A 135 3.33 -8.79 11.39
C GLY A 135 3.45 -7.37 10.80
N LEU A 136 4.44 -7.16 9.95
CA LEU A 136 4.75 -5.85 9.38
C LEU A 136 4.69 -5.87 7.84
N PRO A 137 3.55 -6.18 7.21
CA PRO A 137 3.37 -5.91 5.78
C PRO A 137 3.39 -4.40 5.55
N TYR A 138 4.05 -3.95 4.47
CA TYR A 138 4.07 -2.54 4.08
C TYR A 138 3.01 -2.25 3.02
N GLY A 139 2.82 -0.96 2.70
CA GLY A 139 1.83 -0.52 1.74
C GLY A 139 2.02 -1.06 0.30
N ASP A 140 3.24 -1.51 -0.04
CA ASP A 140 3.56 -2.18 -1.31
C ASP A 140 3.01 -3.63 -1.41
N GLN A 141 2.45 -4.16 -0.34
CA GLN A 141 1.77 -5.45 -0.31
C GLN A 141 0.25 -5.33 -0.45
N GLY A 142 -0.28 -4.12 -0.60
CA GLY A 142 -1.72 -3.87 -0.57
C GLY A 142 -2.33 -4.20 0.80
N LEU A 143 -3.03 -3.28 1.40
CA LEU A 143 -3.71 -3.49 2.67
C LEU A 143 -5.23 -3.46 2.45
N LEU A 144 -5.89 -4.60 2.70
CA LEU A 144 -7.33 -4.77 2.60
C LEU A 144 -7.94 -4.87 3.99
N LEU A 145 -8.93 -4.04 4.32
CA LEU A 145 -9.66 -4.15 5.57
C LEU A 145 -11.08 -3.57 5.47
N SER A 146 -11.93 -3.95 6.40
CA SER A 146 -13.27 -3.39 6.50
C SER A 146 -13.19 -1.93 6.98
N ARG A 147 -14.18 -1.12 6.57
CA ARG A 147 -14.33 0.25 7.06
C ARG A 147 -14.54 0.30 8.58
N SER A 148 -15.19 -0.70 9.14
CA SER A 148 -15.37 -0.82 10.59
C SER A 148 -14.03 -1.01 11.30
N LEU A 149 -13.20 -1.95 10.85
CA LEU A 149 -11.85 -2.13 11.41
C LEU A 149 -11.00 -0.87 11.23
N TYR A 150 -11.03 -0.24 10.04
CA TYR A 150 -10.31 1.00 9.77
C TYR A 150 -10.64 2.09 10.80
N LYS A 151 -11.93 2.29 11.09
CA LYS A 151 -12.40 3.25 12.09
C LYS A 151 -12.00 2.84 13.52
N ASN A 152 -12.15 1.56 13.87
CA ASN A 152 -11.85 1.05 15.20
C ASN A 152 -10.37 1.21 15.57
N VAL A 153 -9.47 1.05 14.61
CA VAL A 153 -8.02 1.27 14.83
C VAL A 153 -7.61 2.74 14.69
N GLY A 154 -8.54 3.67 14.43
CA GLY A 154 -8.29 5.10 14.33
C GLY A 154 -7.79 5.59 12.97
N GLY A 155 -7.86 4.78 11.92
CA GLY A 155 -7.48 5.15 10.56
C GLY A 155 -5.98 5.42 10.37
N PHE A 156 -5.59 5.88 9.19
CA PHE A 156 -4.19 6.27 8.94
C PHE A 156 -3.83 7.57 9.67
N CYS A 157 -2.73 7.55 10.41
CA CYS A 157 -2.13 8.75 10.96
C CYS A 157 -1.57 9.64 9.83
N ARG A 158 -1.81 10.95 9.93
CA ARG A 158 -1.34 11.94 8.93
C ARG A 158 0.15 12.26 9.11
N ILE A 159 0.98 11.22 9.10
CA ILE A 159 2.44 11.30 9.25
C ILE A 159 3.12 11.15 7.89
N PRO A 160 4.33 11.76 7.71
CA PRO A 160 4.99 11.81 6.40
C PRO A 160 5.62 10.49 5.96
N LEU A 161 5.90 9.58 6.91
CA LEU A 161 6.53 8.27 6.68
C LEU A 161 6.17 7.34 7.83
N MET A 162 6.24 6.01 7.62
CA MET A 162 5.90 4.93 8.57
C MET A 162 4.39 4.86 8.90
N GLU A 163 3.54 5.44 8.09
CA GLU A 163 2.09 5.39 8.21
C GLU A 163 1.54 3.97 8.08
N ASP A 164 2.16 3.15 7.22
CA ASP A 164 1.85 1.75 7.03
C ASP A 164 2.27 0.88 8.22
N VAL A 165 3.49 1.10 8.73
CA VAL A 165 3.98 0.42 9.94
C VAL A 165 3.10 0.76 11.15
N ASP A 166 2.74 2.02 11.32
CA ASP A 166 1.85 2.48 12.38
C ASP A 166 0.47 1.80 12.29
N MET A 167 -0.11 1.76 11.09
CA MET A 167 -1.42 1.14 10.85
C MET A 167 -1.41 -0.35 11.19
N VAL A 168 -0.48 -1.13 10.64
CA VAL A 168 -0.44 -2.59 10.87
C VAL A 168 -0.11 -2.95 12.32
N ARG A 169 0.64 -2.11 13.03
CA ARG A 169 0.86 -2.28 14.47
C ARG A 169 -0.40 -2.08 15.29
N ARG A 170 -1.24 -1.09 14.94
CA ARG A 170 -2.54 -0.86 15.61
C ARG A 170 -3.57 -1.95 15.29
N ILE A 171 -3.54 -2.52 14.07
CA ILE A 171 -4.34 -3.70 13.71
C ILE A 171 -3.90 -4.91 14.56
N GLY A 172 -2.60 -5.06 14.77
CA GLY A 172 -2.02 -6.15 15.53
C GLY A 172 -1.81 -7.42 14.70
N ARG A 173 -0.69 -8.09 14.93
CA ARG A 173 -0.24 -9.26 14.15
C ARG A 173 -1.30 -10.37 14.02
N LYS A 174 -2.08 -10.62 15.08
CA LYS A 174 -3.07 -11.70 15.11
C LYS A 174 -4.24 -11.46 14.13
N ASN A 175 -4.48 -10.21 13.78
CA ASN A 175 -5.55 -9.79 12.89
C ASN A 175 -5.07 -9.57 11.44
N LEU A 176 -3.80 -9.89 11.13
CA LEU A 176 -3.22 -9.81 9.79
C LEU A 176 -3.24 -11.16 9.10
N VAL A 177 -3.84 -11.22 7.91
CA VAL A 177 -4.02 -12.44 7.11
C VAL A 177 -3.29 -12.28 5.77
N ALA A 178 -2.38 -13.19 5.46
CA ALA A 178 -1.77 -13.25 4.13
C ALA A 178 -2.81 -13.80 3.15
N LEU A 179 -3.13 -13.00 2.12
CA LEU A 179 -4.02 -13.40 1.03
C LEU A 179 -3.25 -14.25 0.01
N ASP A 180 -3.96 -15.14 -0.64
CA ASP A 180 -3.41 -15.86 -1.78
C ASP A 180 -3.32 -14.89 -2.98
N GLY A 181 -2.11 -14.75 -3.53
CA GLY A 181 -1.83 -13.81 -4.62
C GLY A 181 -0.57 -12.97 -4.39
N ILE A 182 -0.19 -12.25 -5.42
CA ILE A 182 1.06 -11.49 -5.47
C ILE A 182 0.78 -10.02 -5.81
N ALA A 183 1.41 -9.13 -5.06
CA ALA A 183 1.53 -7.71 -5.37
C ALA A 183 2.93 -7.46 -5.96
N VAL A 184 2.98 -7.21 -7.27
CA VAL A 184 4.22 -6.95 -8.01
C VAL A 184 4.50 -5.47 -8.04
N THR A 185 5.53 -5.03 -7.33
CA THR A 185 5.92 -3.62 -7.21
C THR A 185 7.13 -3.30 -8.09
N SER A 186 7.21 -2.06 -8.60
CA SER A 186 8.33 -1.60 -9.40
C SER A 186 9.66 -1.66 -8.65
N ALA A 187 10.68 -2.23 -9.30
CA ALA A 187 12.05 -2.26 -8.79
C ALA A 187 12.86 -1.00 -9.14
N ASP A 188 12.28 0.01 -9.79
CA ASP A 188 13.02 1.17 -10.30
C ASP A 188 13.81 1.92 -9.23
N ARG A 189 13.22 2.05 -8.03
CA ARG A 189 13.91 2.69 -6.89
C ARG A 189 15.14 1.90 -6.44
N TYR A 190 15.09 0.56 -6.54
CA TYR A 190 16.20 -0.32 -6.19
C TYR A 190 17.26 -0.34 -7.29
N ARG A 191 16.86 -0.34 -8.57
CA ARG A 191 17.78 -0.24 -9.71
C ARG A 191 18.57 1.06 -9.68
N LYS A 192 17.91 2.20 -9.42
CA LYS A 192 18.54 3.54 -9.35
C LYS A 192 19.40 3.74 -8.12
N GLY A 193 18.97 3.27 -6.96
CA GLY A 193 19.62 3.53 -5.66
C GLY A 193 20.49 2.39 -5.13
N GLY A 194 20.58 1.26 -5.83
CA GLY A 194 21.26 0.05 -5.36
C GLY A 194 20.43 -0.71 -4.32
N TYR A 195 20.34 -2.04 -4.48
CA TYR A 195 19.55 -2.90 -3.58
C TYR A 195 20.03 -2.81 -2.13
N LEU A 196 21.34 -3.03 -1.91
CA LEU A 196 21.88 -3.13 -0.57
C LEU A 196 21.73 -1.82 0.22
N LEU A 197 22.11 -0.68 -0.39
CA LEU A 197 21.99 0.63 0.25
C LEU A 197 20.54 0.95 0.64
N ARG A 198 19.61 0.63 -0.26
CA ARG A 198 18.19 0.89 0.01
C ARG A 198 17.63 0.00 1.10
N MET A 199 18.06 -1.25 1.15
CA MET A 199 17.65 -2.19 2.21
C MET A 199 18.20 -1.75 3.57
N ILE A 200 19.48 -1.34 3.65
CA ILE A 200 20.09 -0.79 4.87
C ILE A 200 19.33 0.46 5.30
N LYS A 201 19.06 1.39 4.37
CA LYS A 201 18.32 2.63 4.66
C LYS A 201 16.92 2.35 5.19
N ASN A 202 16.17 1.42 4.54
CA ASN A 202 14.84 1.03 5.00
C ASN A 202 14.88 0.39 6.40
N GLY A 203 15.84 -0.51 6.64
CA GLY A 203 16.04 -1.16 7.95
C GLY A 203 16.40 -0.14 9.03
N PHE A 204 17.30 0.81 8.72
CA PHE A 204 17.68 1.87 9.64
C PHE A 204 16.48 2.78 10.00
N CYS A 205 15.70 3.20 9.01
CA CYS A 205 14.49 3.99 9.26
C CYS A 205 13.46 3.24 10.11
N LEU A 206 13.31 1.93 9.88
CA LEU A 206 12.45 1.08 10.70
C LEU A 206 12.97 0.99 12.14
N SER A 207 14.27 0.80 12.34
CA SER A 207 14.89 0.77 13.66
C SER A 207 14.70 2.09 14.41
N LEU A 208 14.90 3.23 13.75
CA LEU A 208 14.62 4.54 14.32
C LEU A 208 13.17 4.69 14.77
N TYR A 209 12.23 4.18 13.98
CA TYR A 209 10.81 4.21 14.34
C TYR A 209 10.53 3.41 15.63
N PHE A 210 11.09 2.21 15.76
CA PHE A 210 10.92 1.40 16.97
C PHE A 210 11.63 1.97 18.20
N LEU A 211 12.70 2.76 18.00
CA LEU A 211 13.39 3.51 19.06
C LEU A 211 12.65 4.81 19.45
N GLY A 212 11.50 5.11 18.84
CA GLY A 212 10.68 6.27 19.18
C GLY A 212 11.07 7.57 18.47
N ALA A 213 11.92 7.53 17.44
CA ALA A 213 12.24 8.71 16.66
C ALA A 213 10.99 9.26 15.95
N SER A 214 10.87 10.58 15.88
CA SER A 214 9.68 11.19 15.26
C SER A 214 9.60 10.87 13.76
N PRO A 215 8.39 10.60 13.19
CA PRO A 215 8.22 10.35 11.76
C PRO A 215 8.75 11.50 10.87
N LYS A 216 8.71 12.75 11.36
CA LYS A 216 9.30 13.91 10.66
C LYS A 216 10.82 13.82 10.54
N PHE A 217 11.49 13.36 11.59
CA PHE A 217 12.95 13.12 11.57
C PHE A 217 13.30 11.98 10.64
N ILE A 218 12.58 10.84 10.75
CA ILE A 218 12.80 9.68 9.89
C ILE A 218 12.60 10.05 8.41
N ALA A 219 11.60 10.86 8.08
CA ALA A 219 11.38 11.33 6.72
C ALA A 219 12.53 12.21 6.17
N LYS A 220 13.23 12.97 7.02
CA LYS A 220 14.44 13.70 6.62
C LYS A 220 15.62 12.77 6.33
N VAL A 221 15.78 11.72 7.11
CA VAL A 221 16.83 10.70 6.91
C VAL A 221 16.53 9.85 5.67
N TYR A 222 15.26 9.63 5.36
CA TYR A 222 14.82 8.82 4.22
C TYR A 222 14.99 9.51 2.86
N LYS A 223 15.03 10.81 2.79
CA LYS A 223 15.33 11.59 1.56
C LYS A 223 16.79 11.44 1.14
#